data_177acfff42bd04b09e2aadc250317851
#
_entry.id   177acfff42bd04b09e2aadc250317851
#
_cell.length_a   1.000
_cell.length_b   1.000
_cell.length_c   1.000
_cell.angle_alpha   90.00
_cell.angle_beta   90.00
_cell.angle_gamma   90.00
#
_symmetry.space_group_name_H-M   'P 1'
#
loop_
_entity.id
_entity.type
_entity.pdbx_description
1 polymer ?
#
loop_
_entity_poly.entity_id
_entity_poly.type
_entity_poly.pdbx_seq_one_letter_code
_entity_poly.pdbx_strand_id
1 'polypeptide(L)'
;MKSFFKIQLVGILTLLCATFAGAQTSKYKCMLQMVNYNGEKAYIVVSLINPKGAYEKTLYVMGPDKKWYDTLKEWYKHQGKSNVKLNAITGASVAGGDRSITTFAIEDKFLNKGYKIRFESAVEDQKYNVTDAEIPLTTDGVTAKTEGKGYIRYVKLNKL
;
A
#
# COMPACT_ATOMS: atom_id res chain seq x y z
N MET A 1 6.56 30.54 50.99
CA MET A 1 7.20 29.32 50.43
C MET A 1 6.24 28.20 50.02
N LYS A 2 5.06 28.04 50.58
CA LYS A 2 4.10 26.98 50.24
C LYS A 2 3.29 27.20 48.92
N SER A 3 3.23 28.44 48.41
CA SER A 3 2.45 28.77 47.21
C SER A 3 3.20 28.51 45.90
N PHE A 4 4.51 28.64 45.85
CA PHE A 4 5.34 28.39 44.65
C PHE A 4 5.44 26.92 44.29
N PHE A 5 5.36 26.01 45.26
CA PHE A 5 5.43 24.56 45.02
C PHE A 5 4.18 24.01 44.33
N LYS A 6 3.00 24.62 44.55
CA LYS A 6 1.74 24.22 43.92
C LYS A 6 1.67 24.60 42.42
N ILE A 7 2.29 25.73 42.04
CA ILE A 7 2.31 26.20 40.65
C ILE A 7 3.23 25.34 39.80
N GLN A 8 4.34 24.86 40.32
CA GLN A 8 5.26 23.98 39.62
C GLN A 8 4.65 22.58 39.37
N LEU A 9 3.85 22.06 40.31
CA LEU A 9 3.22 20.74 40.17
C LEU A 9 2.15 20.73 39.08
N VAL A 10 1.39 21.81 38.91
CA VAL A 10 0.38 21.96 37.87
C VAL A 10 1.03 22.10 36.50
N GLY A 11 2.16 22.80 36.38
CA GLY A 11 2.90 22.96 35.14
C GLY A 11 3.49 21.63 34.60
N ILE A 12 3.91 20.73 35.48
CA ILE A 12 4.46 19.42 35.10
C ILE A 12 3.35 18.47 34.69
N LEU A 13 2.17 18.54 35.29
CA LEU A 13 1.03 17.66 34.95
C LEU A 13 0.44 17.98 33.55
N THR A 14 0.48 19.24 33.11
CA THR A 14 -0.01 19.63 31.78
C THR A 14 0.97 19.26 30.67
N LEU A 15 2.25 19.07 30.97
CA LEU A 15 3.25 18.65 29.95
C LEU A 15 3.20 17.14 29.63
N LEU A 16 2.60 16.32 30.51
CA LEU A 16 2.53 14.86 30.33
C LEU A 16 1.36 14.39 29.43
N CYS A 17 0.43 15.26 29.07
CA CYS A 17 -0.73 14.90 28.24
C CYS A 17 -0.52 15.04 26.71
N ALA A 18 0.69 15.30 26.25
CA ALA A 18 0.92 15.71 24.86
C ALA A 18 1.67 14.68 24.00
N THR A 19 1.49 13.37 24.13
CA THR A 19 2.07 12.44 23.15
C THR A 19 1.40 11.08 23.08
N PHE A 20 0.19 11.00 22.60
CA PHE A 20 -0.29 9.79 21.90
C PHE A 20 -1.11 10.18 20.66
N ALA A 21 -0.49 10.91 19.76
CA ALA A 21 -1.00 10.94 18.39
C ALA A 21 -0.62 9.60 17.73
N GLY A 22 -1.35 8.54 18.06
CA GLY A 22 -1.27 7.30 17.32
C GLY A 22 -1.48 7.63 15.84
N ALA A 23 -0.62 7.15 14.94
CA ALA A 23 -0.77 7.39 13.53
C ALA A 23 -2.13 6.86 13.07
N GLN A 24 -3.08 7.76 12.81
CA GLN A 24 -4.40 7.41 12.32
C GLN A 24 -4.24 6.70 10.98
N THR A 25 -4.89 5.55 10.82
CA THR A 25 -4.86 4.75 9.60
C THR A 25 -6.27 4.52 9.08
N SER A 26 -6.43 4.70 7.77
CA SER A 26 -7.65 4.34 7.07
C SER A 26 -7.50 3.00 6.37
N LYS A 27 -8.51 2.16 6.46
CA LYS A 27 -8.60 0.90 5.72
C LYS A 27 -9.26 1.12 4.37
N TYR A 28 -8.72 0.50 3.34
CA TYR A 28 -9.24 0.55 1.98
C TYR A 28 -9.54 -0.87 1.49
N LYS A 29 -10.78 -1.10 1.07
CA LYS A 29 -11.15 -2.28 0.28
C LYS A 29 -10.72 -2.03 -1.14
N CYS A 30 -9.84 -2.87 -1.66
CA CYS A 30 -9.33 -2.83 -3.03
C CYS A 30 -9.99 -3.93 -3.85
N MET A 31 -10.69 -3.54 -4.89
CA MET A 31 -11.19 -4.44 -5.94
C MET A 31 -10.33 -4.28 -7.17
N LEU A 32 -9.72 -5.37 -7.63
CA LEU A 32 -8.87 -5.43 -8.81
C LEU A 32 -9.47 -6.41 -9.81
N GLN A 33 -9.65 -5.98 -11.06
CA GLN A 33 -10.11 -6.79 -12.18
C GLN A 33 -8.97 -7.01 -13.16
N MET A 34 -8.71 -8.27 -13.52
CA MET A 34 -7.70 -8.61 -14.53
C MET A 34 -8.27 -8.50 -15.95
N VAL A 35 -7.38 -8.25 -16.94
CA VAL A 35 -7.69 -8.50 -18.34
C VAL A 35 -7.72 -10.00 -18.60
N ASN A 36 -8.38 -10.43 -19.68
CA ASN A 36 -8.23 -11.80 -20.17
C ASN A 36 -6.84 -11.93 -20.78
N TYR A 37 -5.97 -12.74 -20.18
CA TYR A 37 -4.68 -13.12 -20.73
C TYR A 37 -4.50 -14.63 -20.57
N ASN A 38 -3.65 -15.23 -21.40
CA ASN A 38 -3.28 -16.63 -21.29
C ASN A 38 -1.97 -16.78 -20.54
N GLY A 39 -1.90 -17.74 -19.62
CA GLY A 39 -0.71 -18.01 -18.83
C GLY A 39 -1.00 -18.24 -17.36
N GLU A 40 0.05 -18.32 -16.58
CA GLU A 40 -0.01 -18.53 -15.14
C GLU A 40 -0.67 -17.35 -14.41
N LYS A 41 -1.05 -17.56 -13.15
CA LYS A 41 -1.65 -16.51 -12.32
C LYS A 41 -0.67 -15.38 -12.07
N ALA A 42 -1.11 -14.15 -12.27
CA ALA A 42 -0.30 -12.97 -12.03
C ALA A 42 0.06 -12.80 -10.54
N TYR A 43 1.30 -12.48 -10.31
CA TYR A 43 1.77 -11.90 -9.05
C TYR A 43 1.61 -10.39 -9.13
N ILE A 44 1.02 -9.80 -8.10
CA ILE A 44 0.76 -8.37 -8.04
C ILE A 44 1.23 -7.84 -6.70
N VAL A 45 1.98 -6.75 -6.72
CA VAL A 45 2.32 -6.02 -5.51
C VAL A 45 1.69 -4.64 -5.50
N VAL A 46 1.18 -4.27 -4.34
CA VAL A 46 0.61 -2.95 -4.06
C VAL A 46 1.58 -2.21 -3.15
N SER A 47 2.12 -1.10 -3.62
CA SER A 47 3.12 -0.31 -2.91
C SER A 47 2.68 1.14 -2.74
N LEU A 48 3.05 1.73 -1.61
CA LEU A 48 3.02 3.17 -1.41
C LEU A 48 4.30 3.77 -2.00
N ILE A 49 4.14 4.74 -2.87
CA ILE A 49 5.23 5.47 -3.53
C ILE A 49 5.23 6.91 -3.03
N ASN A 50 6.38 7.40 -2.60
CA ASN A 50 6.50 8.75 -2.08
C ASN A 50 6.56 9.81 -3.22
N PRO A 51 6.47 11.12 -2.89
CA PRO A 51 6.49 12.18 -3.90
C PRO A 51 7.76 12.24 -4.76
N LYS A 52 8.87 11.63 -4.30
CA LYS A 52 10.14 11.52 -5.06
C LYS A 52 10.16 10.31 -6.00
N GLY A 53 9.10 9.50 -6.04
CA GLY A 53 8.98 8.30 -6.86
C GLY A 53 9.62 7.05 -6.25
N ALA A 54 10.09 7.10 -5.01
CA ALA A 54 10.68 5.96 -4.33
C ALA A 54 9.61 5.13 -3.56
N TYR A 55 9.89 3.84 -3.41
CA TYR A 55 9.07 2.97 -2.57
C TYR A 55 9.15 3.40 -1.11
N GLU A 56 8.00 3.59 -0.51
CA GLU A 56 7.85 3.92 0.92
C GLU A 56 7.49 2.68 1.73
N LYS A 57 6.52 1.90 1.25
CA LYS A 57 5.97 0.76 1.97
C LYS A 57 5.28 -0.21 1.04
N THR A 58 5.43 -1.52 1.27
CA THR A 58 4.58 -2.55 0.68
C THR A 58 3.26 -2.60 1.44
N LEU A 59 2.14 -2.45 0.73
CA LEU A 59 0.79 -2.47 1.29
C LEU A 59 0.17 -3.86 1.24
N TYR A 60 0.35 -4.56 0.11
CA TYR A 60 -0.17 -5.92 -0.09
C TYR A 60 0.57 -6.66 -1.21
N VAL A 61 0.59 -7.99 -1.14
CA VAL A 61 1.14 -8.86 -2.18
C VAL A 61 0.09 -9.91 -2.54
N MET A 62 -0.25 -10.03 -3.82
CA MET A 62 -1.06 -11.11 -4.38
C MET A 62 -0.11 -12.12 -5.02
N GLY A 63 0.29 -13.13 -4.25
CA GLY A 63 1.27 -14.13 -4.66
C GLY A 63 1.78 -14.89 -3.43
N PRO A 64 1.34 -16.14 -3.19
CA PRO A 64 1.62 -16.85 -1.96
C PRO A 64 3.05 -17.38 -1.86
N ASP A 65 3.69 -17.64 -3.02
CA ASP A 65 4.98 -18.31 -3.07
C ASP A 65 6.13 -17.30 -3.31
N LYS A 66 6.99 -17.16 -2.32
CA LYS A 66 8.10 -16.21 -2.33
C LYS A 66 9.15 -16.47 -3.42
N LYS A 67 9.22 -17.70 -3.94
CA LYS A 67 10.18 -18.06 -5.01
C LYS A 67 9.94 -17.26 -6.30
N TRP A 68 8.74 -16.73 -6.52
CA TRP A 68 8.37 -15.96 -7.69
C TRP A 68 8.41 -14.44 -7.49
N TYR A 69 8.82 -13.96 -6.31
CA TYR A 69 8.87 -12.52 -6.02
C TYR A 69 9.93 -11.77 -6.82
N ASP A 70 10.95 -12.45 -7.30
CA ASP A 70 11.98 -11.89 -8.18
C ASP A 70 11.44 -11.49 -9.57
N THR A 71 10.29 -12.03 -9.98
CA THR A 71 9.59 -11.60 -11.21
C THR A 71 9.10 -10.16 -11.13
N LEU A 72 8.83 -9.65 -9.92
CA LEU A 72 8.48 -8.26 -9.61
C LEU A 72 9.76 -7.45 -9.36
N LYS A 73 10.62 -7.33 -10.35
CA LYS A 73 12.03 -6.94 -10.26
C LYS A 73 12.30 -5.66 -9.48
N GLU A 74 11.56 -4.57 -9.73
CA GLU A 74 11.82 -3.28 -9.07
C GLU A 74 11.38 -3.30 -7.61
N TRP A 75 10.21 -3.83 -7.31
CA TRP A 75 9.76 -4.02 -5.94
C TRP A 75 10.68 -4.98 -5.16
N TYR A 76 11.13 -6.08 -5.79
CA TYR A 76 11.99 -7.07 -5.14
C TYR A 76 13.34 -6.48 -4.71
N LYS A 77 13.94 -5.61 -5.53
CA LYS A 77 15.14 -4.85 -5.16
C LYS A 77 14.93 -3.99 -3.92
N HIS A 78 13.75 -3.38 -3.79
CA HIS A 78 13.37 -2.59 -2.62
C HIS A 78 13.12 -3.50 -1.42
N GLN A 79 12.37 -4.59 -1.60
CA GLN A 79 12.00 -5.52 -0.54
C GLN A 79 13.23 -6.18 0.10
N GLY A 80 14.25 -6.54 -0.67
CA GLY A 80 15.50 -7.10 -0.16
C GLY A 80 16.28 -6.17 0.79
N LYS A 81 15.98 -4.87 0.77
CA LYS A 81 16.52 -3.85 1.69
C LYS A 81 15.60 -3.57 2.88
N SER A 82 14.42 -4.15 2.91
CA SER A 82 13.37 -3.91 3.89
C SER A 82 13.20 -5.11 4.82
N ASN A 83 13.09 -4.86 6.14
CA ASN A 83 12.81 -5.89 7.15
C ASN A 83 11.31 -6.19 7.32
N VAL A 84 10.47 -5.78 6.37
CA VAL A 84 9.01 -5.98 6.47
C VAL A 84 8.65 -7.46 6.37
N LYS A 85 7.91 -7.96 7.36
CA LYS A 85 7.34 -9.31 7.36
C LYS A 85 6.12 -9.34 6.42
N LEU A 86 6.27 -9.92 5.23
CA LEU A 86 5.23 -9.98 4.21
C LEU A 86 4.06 -10.92 4.54
N ASN A 87 4.26 -11.91 5.40
CA ASN A 87 3.26 -12.97 5.67
C ASN A 87 1.88 -12.44 6.11
N ALA A 88 1.85 -11.27 6.78
CA ALA A 88 0.59 -10.66 7.23
C ALA A 88 -0.15 -9.87 6.13
N ILE A 89 0.49 -9.62 4.98
CA ILE A 89 -0.01 -8.80 3.90
C ILE A 89 0.05 -9.53 2.54
N THR A 90 0.01 -10.86 2.57
CA THR A 90 0.11 -11.71 1.38
C THR A 90 -1.18 -12.50 1.18
N GLY A 91 -1.65 -12.55 -0.07
CA GLY A 91 -2.81 -13.34 -0.51
C GLY A 91 -2.55 -14.12 -1.80
N ALA A 92 -3.59 -14.73 -2.36
CA ALA A 92 -3.50 -15.53 -3.58
C ALA A 92 -3.12 -14.69 -4.81
N SER A 93 -2.39 -15.30 -5.75
CA SER A 93 -2.19 -14.80 -7.12
C SER A 93 -3.51 -14.78 -7.91
N VAL A 94 -3.58 -13.98 -8.97
CA VAL A 94 -4.84 -13.69 -9.69
C VAL A 94 -4.75 -14.16 -11.14
N ALA A 95 -5.71 -14.98 -11.58
CA ALA A 95 -5.75 -15.47 -12.97
C ALA A 95 -6.27 -14.42 -13.96
N GLY A 96 -5.99 -14.62 -15.23
CA GLY A 96 -6.57 -13.82 -16.32
C GLY A 96 -8.10 -13.84 -16.28
N GLY A 97 -8.73 -12.67 -16.41
CA GLY A 97 -10.18 -12.49 -16.32
C GLY A 97 -10.77 -12.47 -14.92
N ASP A 98 -10.02 -12.89 -13.90
CA ASP A 98 -10.49 -12.97 -12.52
C ASP A 98 -10.55 -11.58 -11.84
N ARG A 99 -11.28 -11.57 -10.73
CA ARG A 99 -11.36 -10.45 -9.80
C ARG A 99 -10.78 -10.83 -8.46
N SER A 100 -9.95 -9.94 -7.91
CA SER A 100 -9.47 -10.04 -6.53
C SER A 100 -10.05 -8.93 -5.68
N ILE A 101 -10.37 -9.26 -4.42
CA ILE A 101 -10.79 -8.29 -3.41
C ILE A 101 -9.88 -8.47 -2.21
N THR A 102 -9.21 -7.39 -1.82
CA THR A 102 -8.35 -7.36 -0.64
C THR A 102 -8.56 -6.09 0.17
N THR A 103 -7.95 -6.03 1.34
CA THR A 103 -7.99 -4.84 2.21
C THR A 103 -6.58 -4.54 2.71
N PHE A 104 -6.20 -3.27 2.67
CA PHE A 104 -4.96 -2.80 3.26
C PHE A 104 -5.18 -1.45 3.98
N ALA A 105 -4.27 -1.12 4.87
CA ALA A 105 -4.32 0.11 5.65
C ALA A 105 -3.26 1.10 5.19
N ILE A 106 -3.62 2.38 5.14
CA ILE A 106 -2.71 3.48 4.81
C ILE A 106 -2.82 4.52 5.93
N GLU A 107 -1.70 5.02 6.38
CA GLU A 107 -1.65 6.10 7.37
C GLU A 107 -2.17 7.41 6.76
N ASP A 108 -3.12 8.04 7.44
CA ASP A 108 -3.82 9.24 6.95
C ASP A 108 -2.87 10.41 6.66
N LYS A 109 -1.71 10.45 7.32
CA LYS A 109 -0.67 11.46 7.08
C LYS A 109 -0.16 11.53 5.65
N PHE A 110 -0.33 10.45 4.85
CA PHE A 110 0.11 10.40 3.45
C PHE A 110 -0.94 10.92 2.46
N LEU A 111 -2.22 11.01 2.89
CA LEU A 111 -3.30 11.50 2.03
C LEU A 111 -3.08 12.95 1.63
N ASN A 112 -3.27 13.28 0.35
CA ASN A 112 -3.10 14.62 -0.22
C ASN A 112 -1.67 15.20 -0.03
N LYS A 113 -0.64 14.33 0.06
CA LYS A 113 0.77 14.73 0.24
C LYS A 113 1.66 14.32 -0.95
N GLY A 114 1.07 14.09 -2.13
CA GLY A 114 1.80 13.71 -3.34
C GLY A 114 2.22 12.24 -3.41
N TYR A 115 1.78 11.41 -2.48
CA TYR A 115 1.98 9.96 -2.52
C TYR A 115 1.08 9.32 -3.57
N LYS A 116 1.46 8.10 -4.00
CA LYS A 116 0.69 7.28 -4.94
C LYS A 116 0.61 5.84 -4.43
N ILE A 117 -0.43 5.14 -4.82
CA ILE A 117 -0.54 3.69 -4.69
C ILE A 117 -0.21 3.09 -6.04
N ARG A 118 0.88 2.32 -6.14
CA ARG A 118 1.32 1.64 -7.36
C ARG A 118 0.97 0.17 -7.29
N PHE A 119 0.47 -0.33 -8.41
CA PHE A 119 0.24 -1.74 -8.68
C PHE A 119 1.25 -2.20 -9.72
N GLU A 120 2.09 -3.16 -9.34
CA GLU A 120 2.99 -3.85 -10.25
C GLU A 120 2.44 -5.24 -10.51
N SER A 121 2.56 -5.73 -11.73
CA SER A 121 2.08 -7.06 -12.10
C SER A 121 3.12 -7.82 -12.92
N ALA A 122 3.26 -9.12 -12.63
CA ALA A 122 4.12 -10.03 -13.36
C ALA A 122 3.41 -11.38 -13.57
N VAL A 123 3.62 -11.99 -14.73
CA VAL A 123 3.21 -13.36 -15.03
C VAL A 123 4.49 -14.12 -15.39
N GLU A 124 4.60 -15.38 -14.96
CA GLU A 124 5.75 -16.24 -15.24
C GLU A 124 6.03 -16.29 -16.75
N ASP A 125 7.29 -16.16 -17.14
CA ASP A 125 7.79 -16.15 -18.52
C ASP A 125 7.14 -15.09 -19.43
N GLN A 126 6.50 -14.07 -18.85
CA GLN A 126 5.84 -13.00 -19.60
C GLN A 126 6.33 -11.61 -19.09
N LYS A 127 5.69 -10.57 -19.63
CA LYS A 127 6.05 -9.19 -19.34
C LYS A 127 5.82 -8.83 -17.87
N TYR A 128 6.81 -8.14 -17.27
CA TYR A 128 6.67 -7.43 -16.01
C TYR A 128 6.22 -5.98 -16.26
N ASN A 129 5.17 -5.54 -15.58
CA ASN A 129 4.63 -4.18 -15.66
C ASN A 129 4.87 -3.47 -14.32
N VAL A 130 5.93 -2.66 -14.26
CA VAL A 130 6.33 -1.87 -13.09
C VAL A 130 5.26 -0.88 -12.64
N THR A 131 4.53 -0.33 -13.59
CA THR A 131 3.47 0.66 -13.34
C THR A 131 2.23 0.23 -14.10
N ASP A 132 1.69 -0.92 -13.72
CA ASP A 132 0.47 -1.44 -14.35
C ASP A 132 -0.70 -0.49 -14.06
N ALA A 133 -0.88 -0.11 -12.79
CA ALA A 133 -1.78 0.97 -12.42
C ALA A 133 -1.16 1.86 -11.33
N GLU A 134 -1.45 3.16 -11.36
CA GLU A 134 -1.09 4.11 -10.29
C GLU A 134 -2.30 4.95 -9.91
N ILE A 135 -2.58 5.02 -8.61
CA ILE A 135 -3.66 5.83 -8.04
C ILE A 135 -3.02 6.97 -7.24
N PRO A 136 -3.24 8.24 -7.58
CA PRO A 136 -2.85 9.34 -6.71
C PRO A 136 -3.52 9.18 -5.33
N LEU A 137 -2.75 9.24 -4.26
CA LEU A 137 -3.28 9.14 -2.90
C LEU A 137 -3.87 10.50 -2.48
N THR A 138 -4.94 10.88 -3.17
CA THR A 138 -5.75 12.08 -2.91
C THR A 138 -7.18 11.67 -2.62
N THR A 139 -7.95 12.57 -2.02
CA THR A 139 -9.38 12.33 -1.74
C THR A 139 -10.15 11.88 -2.98
N ASP A 140 -9.93 12.54 -4.12
CA ASP A 140 -10.59 12.21 -5.38
C ASP A 140 -9.98 10.96 -6.03
N GLY A 141 -8.65 10.82 -5.99
CA GLY A 141 -7.94 9.70 -6.60
C GLY A 141 -8.35 8.35 -6.04
N VAL A 142 -8.53 8.25 -4.72
CA VAL A 142 -8.92 6.98 -4.07
C VAL A 142 -10.38 6.59 -4.31
N THR A 143 -11.22 7.50 -4.81
CA THR A 143 -12.62 7.21 -5.15
C THR A 143 -12.81 6.89 -6.64
N ALA A 144 -11.83 7.25 -7.48
CA ALA A 144 -11.89 7.03 -8.92
C ALA A 144 -11.63 5.56 -9.29
N LYS A 145 -12.24 5.11 -10.39
CA LYS A 145 -11.83 3.89 -11.08
C LYS A 145 -10.56 4.18 -11.87
N THR A 146 -9.48 3.46 -11.59
CA THR A 146 -8.20 3.60 -12.29
C THR A 146 -7.98 2.42 -13.23
N GLU A 147 -7.73 2.69 -14.51
CA GLU A 147 -7.44 1.65 -15.49
C GLU A 147 -5.97 1.25 -15.45
N GLY A 148 -5.70 -0.03 -15.66
CA GLY A 148 -4.36 -0.59 -15.79
C GLY A 148 -3.85 -0.50 -17.24
N LYS A 149 -2.55 -0.78 -17.39
CA LYS A 149 -1.84 -0.73 -18.69
C LYS A 149 -1.26 -2.08 -19.11
N GLY A 150 -1.34 -3.07 -18.22
CA GLY A 150 -0.80 -4.41 -18.39
C GLY A 150 -1.84 -5.49 -18.15
N TYR A 151 -1.60 -6.34 -17.15
CA TYR A 151 -2.53 -7.43 -16.79
C TYR A 151 -3.73 -6.96 -15.98
N ILE A 152 -3.64 -5.80 -15.34
CA ILE A 152 -4.75 -5.19 -14.61
C ILE A 152 -5.64 -4.45 -15.60
N ARG A 153 -6.93 -4.75 -15.60
CA ARG A 153 -7.93 -4.03 -16.38
C ARG A 153 -8.32 -2.74 -15.69
N TYR A 154 -8.62 -2.81 -14.38
CA TYR A 154 -8.87 -1.65 -13.55
C TYR A 154 -8.78 -1.98 -12.05
N VAL A 155 -8.62 -0.94 -11.26
CA VAL A 155 -8.67 -0.97 -9.80
C VAL A 155 -9.73 0.01 -9.31
N LYS A 156 -10.45 -0.38 -8.25
CA LYS A 156 -11.32 0.50 -7.46
C LYS A 156 -10.98 0.38 -5.99
N LEU A 157 -10.85 1.51 -5.31
CA LEU A 157 -10.69 1.57 -3.87
C LEU A 157 -11.99 2.08 -3.23
N ASN A 158 -12.32 1.56 -2.04
CA ASN A 158 -13.38 2.08 -1.19
C ASN A 158 -12.82 2.19 0.23
N LYS A 159 -12.87 3.38 0.80
CA LYS A 159 -12.54 3.59 2.20
C LYS A 159 -13.60 2.91 3.07
N LEU A 160 -13.16 2.15 4.09
CA LEU A 160 -14.01 1.42 5.03
C LEU A 160 -14.26 2.25 6.30
#